data_d175a5ea53230d313e3bd0a074e597c7
#
_entry.id   d175a5ea53230d313e3bd0a074e597c7
#
_cell.length_a   1.000
_cell.length_b   1.000
_cell.length_c   1.000
_cell.angle_alpha   90.00
_cell.angle_beta   90.00
_cell.angle_gamma   90.00
#
_symmetry.space_group_name_H-M   'P 1'
#
loop_
_entity.id
_entity.type
_entity.pdbx_description
1 polymer ?
#
loop_
_entity_poly.entity_id
_entity_poly.type
_entity_poly.pdbx_seq_one_letter_code
_entity_poly.pdbx_strand_id
1 'polypeptide(L)'
;MRCRSLPAGLISLAVMALLPAADLGLSRAQARPTTPIPGATAQGLPARIPVPSRQEGRRIVINGREQTARWQWLPSVGGNPSQLWLPLEVLQGQLGVASSPRVDGSLDLEWFGRKQLVPSSEQRSLDDEVAVEASPLLQAAGVRLQAEGDRLLLEMPLPGLLRVRASPPGADRQVVLDLDGAALVRQESGQILLGLLSTASQRSELQALGVAVSASREGLLLRPRGGGRVLTLGGPDRVVFAIPPGSGAGGTTASSPAAPPLDPRLQALLNRTVQLDRQVLPVGSRRMLISSVRFDPQQSPLDLRLLTRPDGMQGLTSLTALAQQEQALVAINGGFFNRVRRLPLGALKAEGRWLSGPILNRGAVGWQPGGLPSFGRLALQEQLIDERGQSWPLSSLNSGYVQRGLARYTADWGSGYQALSGNESGVLIRGGVVLQRLNGAQLQRGIPLGNEDTLVVGRSGVIPPWSETSRLTLSSQSSDPVGQQAYVMGGGPLLLQAGRVVLNGTAEGFSSAFQGQGAPRTVIGSDGRQIWLLTLQGVDHAGPTLGETAAVLRQLGLREALNLDGGSSTGLFVGNTQTVRGRGVAASIHNGLGLVPRSGRAQGDRAGG
;
A
#
# COMPACT_ATOMS: atom_id res chain seq x y z
N MET A 1 30.74 10.69 -55.95
CA MET A 1 30.60 12.05 -56.52
C MET A 1 29.60 12.84 -55.70
N ARG A 2 30.09 13.92 -55.10
CA ARG A 2 29.42 15.13 -54.58
C ARG A 2 28.40 15.02 -53.44
N CYS A 3 28.90 15.48 -52.30
CA CYS A 3 28.21 16.11 -51.18
C CYS A 3 27.23 17.23 -51.54
N ARG A 4 26.19 17.43 -50.73
CA ARG A 4 25.61 18.71 -50.30
C ARG A 4 24.75 18.44 -49.06
N SER A 5 25.20 18.75 -47.88
CA SER A 5 25.13 19.97 -47.02
C SER A 5 23.72 20.33 -46.54
N LEU A 6 23.59 20.26 -45.24
CA LEU A 6 22.54 20.74 -44.28
C LEU A 6 22.14 22.23 -44.52
N PRO A 7 21.03 22.65 -43.91
CA PRO A 7 21.23 23.70 -42.93
C PRO A 7 20.63 23.43 -41.52
N ALA A 8 21.35 23.96 -40.56
CA ALA A 8 21.01 24.10 -39.19
C ALA A 8 19.92 25.14 -38.95
N GLY A 9 19.07 24.90 -37.96
CA GLY A 9 18.02 25.84 -37.53
C GLY A 9 17.88 25.81 -36.01
N LEU A 10 18.57 26.75 -35.39
CA LEU A 10 18.26 27.53 -34.16
C LEU A 10 17.73 26.84 -32.91
N ILE A 11 18.66 26.66 -31.97
CA ILE A 11 18.45 26.50 -30.55
C ILE A 11 18.20 27.90 -29.94
N SER A 12 17.04 28.11 -29.32
CA SER A 12 16.75 29.29 -28.51
C SER A 12 17.21 29.05 -27.09
N LEU A 13 18.35 29.62 -26.70
CA LEU A 13 18.80 29.78 -25.31
C LEU A 13 18.01 30.92 -24.66
N ALA A 14 17.26 30.62 -23.63
CA ALA A 14 16.77 31.60 -22.67
C ALA A 14 17.87 31.94 -21.69
N VAL A 15 18.43 33.13 -21.83
CA VAL A 15 19.41 33.72 -20.89
C VAL A 15 18.66 34.25 -19.68
N MET A 16 18.93 33.69 -18.50
CA MET A 16 18.56 34.29 -17.23
C MET A 16 19.57 35.40 -16.91
N ALA A 17 19.10 36.65 -16.87
CA ALA A 17 19.89 37.80 -16.49
C ALA A 17 20.13 37.82 -14.97
N LEU A 18 21.40 37.77 -14.59
CA LEU A 18 21.90 38.09 -13.24
C LEU A 18 21.92 39.63 -13.09
N LEU A 19 21.20 40.15 -12.12
CA LEU A 19 21.33 41.53 -11.64
C LEU A 19 22.43 41.58 -10.57
N PRO A 20 23.34 42.59 -10.58
CA PRO A 20 24.38 42.71 -9.58
C PRO A 20 23.86 43.29 -8.28
N ALA A 21 24.34 42.75 -7.15
CA ALA A 21 24.13 43.30 -5.82
C ALA A 21 24.85 44.65 -5.68
N ALA A 22 24.09 45.67 -5.29
CA ALA A 22 24.61 46.98 -4.93
C ALA A 22 25.18 46.96 -3.52
N ASP A 23 26.48 47.26 -3.40
CA ASP A 23 27.19 47.55 -2.16
C ASP A 23 26.66 48.86 -1.56
N LEU A 24 25.97 48.79 -0.44
CA LEU A 24 25.64 49.94 0.39
C LEU A 24 26.65 50.04 1.52
N GLY A 25 27.62 50.92 1.32
CA GLY A 25 28.64 51.30 2.29
C GLY A 25 28.02 51.88 3.57
N LEU A 26 28.18 51.20 4.68
CA LEU A 26 27.88 51.72 6.02
C LEU A 26 29.07 52.56 6.52
N SER A 27 28.87 53.87 6.47
CA SER A 27 29.72 54.87 7.13
C SER A 27 29.64 54.71 8.64
N ARG A 28 30.79 54.52 9.30
CA ARG A 28 30.96 54.57 10.77
C ARG A 28 30.73 55.98 11.28
N ALA A 29 29.56 56.21 11.92
CA ALA A 29 29.36 57.39 12.76
C ALA A 29 29.92 57.13 14.16
N GLN A 30 30.86 57.96 14.58
CA GLN A 30 31.43 57.99 15.93
C GLN A 30 30.38 58.45 16.95
N ALA A 31 30.14 57.63 17.97
CA ALA A 31 29.25 57.95 19.08
C ALA A 31 29.90 58.98 20.03
N ARG A 32 29.23 60.08 20.27
CA ARG A 32 29.52 61.02 21.41
C ARG A 32 28.89 60.43 22.68
N PRO A 33 29.54 60.60 23.85
CA PRO A 33 28.97 60.15 25.12
C PRO A 33 27.82 61.07 25.57
N THR A 34 26.64 60.49 25.79
CA THR A 34 25.52 61.14 26.44
C THR A 34 25.46 60.72 27.91
N THR A 35 25.36 61.71 28.77
CA THR A 35 25.13 61.63 30.21
C THR A 35 23.88 60.86 30.57
N PRO A 36 23.83 60.12 31.70
CA PRO A 36 22.68 59.34 32.09
C PRO A 36 21.55 60.23 32.67
N ILE A 37 20.34 60.05 32.18
CA ILE A 37 19.11 60.61 32.78
C ILE A 37 18.63 59.58 33.84
N PRO A 38 18.42 60.00 35.10
CA PRO A 38 17.87 59.08 36.10
C PRO A 38 16.34 59.00 35.98
N GLY A 39 15.81 57.76 35.99
CA GLY A 39 14.40 57.51 36.25
C GLY A 39 13.59 56.97 35.09
N ALA A 40 13.92 55.81 34.56
CA ALA A 40 12.96 54.94 33.84
C ALA A 40 12.91 53.60 34.56
N THR A 41 11.84 53.36 35.28
CA THR A 41 11.46 52.01 35.77
C THR A 41 11.40 51.04 34.59
N ALA A 42 12.22 50.03 34.64
CA ALA A 42 12.23 48.94 33.65
C ALA A 42 10.82 48.28 33.66
N GLN A 43 9.97 48.65 32.72
CA GLN A 43 8.82 47.84 32.39
C GLN A 43 9.37 46.53 31.82
N GLY A 44 9.08 45.41 32.53
CA GLY A 44 9.48 44.08 32.11
C GLY A 44 9.01 43.85 30.67
N LEU A 45 9.97 43.41 29.83
CA LEU A 45 9.66 42.87 28.50
C LEU A 45 8.54 41.85 28.64
N PRO A 46 7.49 41.90 27.81
CA PRO A 46 6.45 40.88 27.84
C PRO A 46 7.13 39.52 27.69
N ALA A 47 6.80 38.60 28.60
CA ALA A 47 7.29 37.24 28.54
C ALA A 47 7.13 36.69 27.10
N ARG A 48 8.21 36.30 26.47
CA ARG A 48 8.15 35.66 25.14
C ARG A 48 7.16 34.52 25.24
N ILE A 49 6.05 34.61 24.53
CA ILE A 49 5.11 33.48 24.38
C ILE A 49 5.95 32.32 23.85
N PRO A 50 6.01 31.18 24.56
CA PRO A 50 6.79 30.05 24.07
C PRO A 50 6.19 29.60 22.73
N VAL A 51 6.97 29.67 21.67
CA VAL A 51 6.59 29.10 20.37
C VAL A 51 6.60 27.59 20.55
N PRO A 52 5.51 26.89 20.28
CA PRO A 52 5.48 25.43 20.42
C PRO A 52 6.56 24.82 19.51
N SER A 53 7.52 24.13 20.10
CA SER A 53 8.50 23.41 19.33
C SER A 53 7.86 22.15 18.75
N ARG A 54 7.97 21.98 17.42
CA ARG A 54 7.54 20.76 16.72
C ARG A 54 8.35 19.59 17.25
N GLN A 55 7.65 18.53 17.66
CA GLN A 55 8.20 17.27 18.06
C GLN A 55 8.01 16.25 16.94
N GLU A 56 8.97 15.38 16.73
CA GLU A 56 8.88 14.35 15.71
C GLU A 56 9.71 13.13 16.09
N GLY A 57 9.34 11.97 15.57
CA GLY A 57 10.05 10.74 15.83
C GLY A 57 9.64 9.62 14.89
N ARG A 58 10.13 8.41 15.19
CA ARG A 58 9.96 7.23 14.34
C ARG A 58 9.34 6.03 15.04
N ARG A 59 8.96 6.16 16.30
CA ARG A 59 8.33 5.08 17.06
C ARG A 59 7.00 5.56 17.61
N ILE A 60 5.97 4.74 17.44
CA ILE A 60 4.64 4.96 17.98
C ILE A 60 4.30 3.78 18.89
N VAL A 61 3.86 4.07 20.08
CA VAL A 61 3.44 3.08 21.08
C VAL A 61 1.94 3.24 21.33
N ILE A 62 1.16 2.24 20.99
CA ILE A 62 -0.29 2.23 21.18
C ILE A 62 -0.62 1.19 22.25
N ASN A 63 -1.09 1.63 23.42
CA ASN A 63 -1.40 0.78 24.57
C ASN A 63 -0.27 -0.22 24.89
N GLY A 64 1.00 0.25 24.84
CA GLY A 64 2.18 -0.55 25.14
C GLY A 64 2.74 -1.36 23.96
N ARG A 65 2.06 -1.42 22.82
CA ARG A 65 2.59 -2.06 21.60
C ARG A 65 3.33 -1.03 20.74
N GLU A 66 4.63 -1.25 20.57
CA GLU A 66 5.49 -0.37 19.75
C GLU A 66 5.48 -0.79 18.27
N GLN A 67 5.50 0.21 17.39
CA GLN A 67 5.69 0.07 15.95
C GLN A 67 6.56 1.19 15.41
N THR A 68 7.24 0.94 14.31
CA THR A 68 8.05 1.96 13.62
C THR A 68 7.17 2.69 12.61
N ALA A 69 6.89 3.97 12.86
CA ALA A 69 6.23 4.87 11.92
C ALA A 69 6.62 6.30 12.26
N ARG A 70 6.82 7.13 11.22
CA ARG A 70 7.14 8.54 11.42
C ARG A 70 5.93 9.30 11.90
N TRP A 71 6.12 10.18 12.87
CA TRP A 71 5.09 11.06 13.38
C TRP A 71 5.61 12.49 13.56
N GLN A 72 4.70 13.46 13.54
CA GLN A 72 4.98 14.86 13.83
C GLN A 72 3.89 15.43 14.71
N TRP A 73 4.26 16.06 15.80
CA TRP A 73 3.32 16.64 16.75
C TRP A 73 3.70 18.08 17.08
N LEU A 74 2.69 18.96 17.01
CA LEU A 74 2.73 20.31 17.48
C LEU A 74 1.78 20.37 18.69
N PRO A 75 2.29 20.34 19.94
CA PRO A 75 1.43 20.37 21.12
C PRO A 75 0.68 21.70 21.26
N SER A 76 -0.44 21.71 21.97
CA SER A 76 -1.22 22.92 22.24
C SER A 76 -0.42 23.90 23.09
N VAL A 77 -0.28 25.16 22.62
CA VAL A 77 0.39 26.24 23.36
C VAL A 77 -0.32 27.55 23.03
N GLY A 78 -0.60 28.36 24.07
CA GLY A 78 -1.12 29.73 23.89
C GLY A 78 -2.48 29.83 23.19
N GLY A 79 -3.35 28.82 23.37
CA GLY A 79 -4.68 28.77 22.75
C GLY A 79 -4.73 28.16 21.34
N ASN A 80 -3.59 27.86 20.73
CA ASN A 80 -3.57 27.11 19.48
C ASN A 80 -3.85 25.62 19.74
N PRO A 81 -4.72 24.96 18.96
CA PRO A 81 -5.00 23.54 19.13
C PRO A 81 -3.78 22.69 18.84
N SER A 82 -3.68 21.54 19.49
CA SER A 82 -2.69 20.52 19.18
C SER A 82 -2.90 20.00 17.76
N GLN A 83 -1.81 19.74 17.03
CA GLN A 83 -1.85 19.14 15.71
C GLN A 83 -0.90 17.93 15.66
N LEU A 84 -1.43 16.76 15.32
CA LEU A 84 -0.68 15.52 15.23
C LEU A 84 -0.85 14.88 13.85
N TRP A 85 0.24 14.75 13.13
CA TRP A 85 0.27 14.03 11.86
C TRP A 85 0.72 12.59 12.08
N LEU A 86 -0.16 11.67 11.72
CA LEU A 86 0.08 10.23 11.73
C LEU A 86 -0.07 9.64 10.33
N PRO A 87 0.73 8.64 9.97
CA PRO A 87 0.51 7.86 8.76
C PRO A 87 -0.92 7.29 8.74
N LEU A 88 -1.58 7.41 7.60
CA LEU A 88 -2.94 6.89 7.40
C LEU A 88 -3.04 5.40 7.72
N GLU A 89 -1.96 4.65 7.46
CA GLU A 89 -1.88 3.23 7.78
C GLU A 89 -1.94 2.94 9.29
N VAL A 90 -1.33 3.80 10.11
CA VAL A 90 -1.43 3.66 11.58
C VAL A 90 -2.86 3.86 12.03
N LEU A 91 -3.55 4.86 11.49
CA LEU A 91 -4.97 5.12 11.80
C LEU A 91 -5.86 3.95 11.36
N GLN A 92 -5.67 3.46 10.15
CA GLN A 92 -6.47 2.36 9.59
C GLN A 92 -6.13 1.01 10.22
N GLY A 93 -4.85 0.64 10.21
CA GLY A 93 -4.40 -0.69 10.56
C GLY A 93 -4.30 -0.94 12.07
N GLN A 94 -4.02 0.10 12.85
CA GLN A 94 -3.78 -0.05 14.29
C GLN A 94 -4.92 0.47 15.15
N LEU A 95 -5.66 1.47 14.70
CA LEU A 95 -6.78 2.05 15.45
C LEU A 95 -8.15 1.63 14.91
N GLY A 96 -8.23 1.24 13.63
CA GLY A 96 -9.49 0.87 12.98
C GLY A 96 -10.27 2.06 12.44
N VAL A 97 -9.61 3.19 12.17
CA VAL A 97 -10.20 4.35 11.51
C VAL A 97 -10.53 4.00 10.06
N ALA A 98 -11.76 4.18 9.66
CA ALA A 98 -12.14 4.09 8.25
C ALA A 98 -11.72 5.37 7.52
N SER A 99 -11.30 5.24 6.26
CA SER A 99 -11.05 6.38 5.38
C SER A 99 -11.66 6.17 4.01
N SER A 100 -12.21 7.25 3.45
CA SER A 100 -12.78 7.27 2.10
C SER A 100 -12.24 8.47 1.34
N PRO A 101 -11.56 8.27 0.20
CA PRO A 101 -11.07 9.37 -0.62
C PRO A 101 -12.21 10.01 -1.40
N ARG A 102 -12.19 11.33 -1.49
CA ARG A 102 -13.06 12.11 -2.37
C ARG A 102 -12.40 12.39 -3.71
N VAL A 103 -13.19 12.80 -4.69
CA VAL A 103 -12.71 13.10 -6.05
C VAL A 103 -11.74 14.29 -6.08
N ASP A 104 -11.91 15.27 -5.17
CA ASP A 104 -11.03 16.43 -4.99
C ASP A 104 -9.69 16.11 -4.29
N GLY A 105 -9.48 14.84 -3.92
CA GLY A 105 -8.27 14.38 -3.21
C GLY A 105 -8.34 14.55 -1.70
N SER A 106 -9.42 15.12 -1.15
CA SER A 106 -9.65 15.14 0.29
C SER A 106 -10.00 13.73 0.81
N LEU A 107 -9.87 13.53 2.12
CA LEU A 107 -10.16 12.28 2.80
C LEU A 107 -11.26 12.47 3.84
N ASP A 108 -12.30 11.66 3.78
CA ASP A 108 -13.19 11.46 4.91
C ASP A 108 -12.61 10.41 5.85
N LEU A 109 -12.33 10.78 7.08
CA LEU A 109 -12.00 9.86 8.16
C LEU A 109 -13.25 9.62 9.00
N GLU A 110 -13.49 8.37 9.38
CA GLU A 110 -14.60 8.00 10.26
C GLU A 110 -14.17 6.95 11.29
N TRP A 111 -14.51 7.19 12.55
CA TRP A 111 -14.21 6.28 13.64
C TRP A 111 -15.33 6.33 14.69
N PHE A 112 -16.12 5.28 14.79
CA PHE A 112 -17.31 5.21 15.66
C PHE A 112 -18.23 6.43 15.49
N GLY A 113 -18.57 6.76 14.24
CA GLY A 113 -19.44 7.88 13.91
C GLY A 113 -18.81 9.27 14.04
N ARG A 114 -17.61 9.38 14.61
CA ARG A 114 -16.84 10.63 14.61
C ARG A 114 -16.25 10.82 13.23
N LYS A 115 -16.49 11.96 12.63
CA LYS A 115 -16.10 12.25 11.24
C LYS A 115 -15.15 13.44 11.20
N GLN A 116 -14.14 13.33 10.36
CA GLN A 116 -13.21 14.40 10.04
C GLN A 116 -12.95 14.44 8.54
N LEU A 117 -13.11 15.60 7.92
CA LEU A 117 -12.65 15.85 6.56
C LEU A 117 -11.22 16.38 6.60
N VAL A 118 -10.31 15.73 5.88
CA VAL A 118 -8.92 16.16 5.72
C VAL A 118 -8.72 16.64 4.28
N PRO A 119 -8.61 17.96 4.04
CA PRO A 119 -8.32 18.50 2.71
C PRO A 119 -6.99 17.96 2.16
N SER A 120 -6.85 17.91 0.84
CA SER A 120 -5.60 17.45 0.21
C SER A 120 -4.38 18.30 0.59
N SER A 121 -4.58 19.59 0.88
CA SER A 121 -3.56 20.52 1.38
C SER A 121 -3.07 20.22 2.81
N GLU A 122 -3.86 19.51 3.60
CA GLU A 122 -3.52 19.11 4.97
C GLU A 122 -2.96 17.70 5.07
N GLN A 123 -2.81 17.02 3.94
CA GLN A 123 -2.12 15.74 3.86
C GLN A 123 -0.63 15.98 3.67
N ARG A 124 0.20 15.19 4.33
CA ARG A 124 1.67 15.27 4.28
C ARG A 124 2.26 13.92 3.89
N SER A 125 3.45 13.95 3.32
CA SER A 125 4.26 12.75 3.18
C SER A 125 5.24 12.65 4.34
N LEU A 126 5.15 11.59 5.13
CA LEU A 126 6.10 11.23 6.18
C LEU A 126 6.75 9.90 5.82
N ASP A 127 8.04 9.93 5.47
CA ASP A 127 8.77 8.75 4.99
C ASP A 127 8.03 8.00 3.85
N ASP A 128 7.52 8.74 2.84
CA ASP A 128 6.72 8.27 1.70
C ASP A 128 5.34 7.69 2.05
N GLU A 129 4.92 7.74 3.30
CA GLU A 129 3.57 7.41 3.71
C GLU A 129 2.70 8.67 3.78
N VAL A 130 1.47 8.55 3.33
CA VAL A 130 0.49 9.63 3.48
C VAL A 130 0.14 9.76 4.96
N ALA A 131 0.44 10.91 5.54
CA ALA A 131 0.08 11.27 6.89
C ALA A 131 -1.00 12.35 6.89
N VAL A 132 -1.90 12.25 7.85
CA VAL A 132 -3.01 13.17 8.02
C VAL A 132 -3.01 13.76 9.43
N GLU A 133 -3.53 14.95 9.55
CA GLU A 133 -3.79 15.56 10.85
C GLU A 133 -4.91 14.77 11.55
N ALA A 134 -4.62 14.19 12.71
CA ALA A 134 -5.50 13.25 13.41
C ALA A 134 -5.98 13.77 14.78
N SER A 135 -5.51 14.92 15.24
CA SER A 135 -5.82 15.41 16.59
C SER A 135 -7.32 15.53 16.87
N PRO A 136 -8.16 16.11 15.98
CA PRO A 136 -9.59 16.26 16.27
C PRO A 136 -10.27 14.91 16.50
N LEU A 137 -9.95 13.92 15.64
CA LEU A 137 -10.53 12.57 15.72
C LEU A 137 -10.11 11.84 16.99
N LEU A 138 -8.82 11.91 17.33
CA LEU A 138 -8.25 11.23 18.50
C LEU A 138 -8.73 11.87 19.80
N GLN A 139 -8.78 13.20 19.86
CA GLN A 139 -9.29 13.93 21.03
C GLN A 139 -10.78 13.64 21.27
N ALA A 140 -11.60 13.63 20.19
CA ALA A 140 -13.03 13.30 20.28
C ALA A 140 -13.26 11.86 20.78
N ALA A 141 -12.27 10.98 20.66
CA ALA A 141 -12.31 9.62 21.18
C ALA A 141 -11.61 9.45 22.55
N GLY A 142 -11.14 10.52 23.17
CA GLY A 142 -10.50 10.50 24.50
C GLY A 142 -9.09 9.93 24.52
N VAL A 143 -8.38 9.91 23.38
CA VAL A 143 -6.99 9.43 23.29
C VAL A 143 -6.05 10.41 23.98
N ARG A 144 -5.18 9.92 24.87
CA ARG A 144 -4.11 10.71 25.48
C ARG A 144 -2.83 10.59 24.66
N LEU A 145 -2.13 11.72 24.51
CA LEU A 145 -0.92 11.83 23.71
C LEU A 145 0.24 12.28 24.60
N GLN A 146 1.38 11.59 24.49
CA GLN A 146 2.63 11.97 25.14
C GLN A 146 3.80 11.67 24.20
N ALA A 147 4.75 12.60 24.07
CA ALA A 147 5.97 12.36 23.32
C ALA A 147 7.17 12.21 24.27
N GLU A 148 7.98 11.19 24.04
CA GLU A 148 9.17 10.86 24.80
C GLU A 148 10.35 10.65 23.82
N GLY A 149 11.06 11.73 23.48
CA GLY A 149 12.14 11.68 22.50
C GLY A 149 11.64 11.22 21.13
N ASP A 150 12.10 10.05 20.67
CA ASP A 150 11.71 9.45 19.38
C ASP A 150 10.37 8.68 19.42
N ARG A 151 9.75 8.58 20.61
CA ARG A 151 8.53 7.79 20.82
C ARG A 151 7.33 8.70 21.02
N LEU A 152 6.24 8.39 20.34
CA LEU A 152 4.91 8.92 20.59
C LEU A 152 4.07 7.85 21.30
N LEU A 153 3.59 8.16 22.48
CA LEU A 153 2.68 7.31 23.26
C LEU A 153 1.25 7.71 22.96
N LEU A 154 0.44 6.74 22.54
CA LEU A 154 -1.00 6.86 22.33
C LEU A 154 -1.69 5.95 23.33
N GLU A 155 -2.25 6.53 24.37
CA GLU A 155 -3.07 5.82 25.35
C GLU A 155 -4.54 5.87 24.91
N MET A 156 -5.01 4.77 24.37
CA MET A 156 -6.39 4.59 23.96
C MET A 156 -7.26 4.26 25.18
N PRO A 157 -8.45 4.82 25.30
CA PRO A 157 -9.40 4.37 26.30
C PRO A 157 -9.78 2.90 26.07
N LEU A 158 -10.12 2.21 27.14
CA LEU A 158 -10.65 0.84 27.10
C LEU A 158 -12.14 0.90 27.47
N PRO A 159 -13.04 1.11 26.50
CA PRO A 159 -14.48 1.15 26.76
C PRO A 159 -15.00 -0.20 27.24
N GLY A 160 -16.09 -0.20 27.97
CA GLY A 160 -16.82 -1.38 28.38
C GLY A 160 -17.67 -1.95 27.25
N LEU A 161 -17.72 -3.28 27.15
CA LEU A 161 -18.72 -3.96 26.33
C LEU A 161 -20.06 -3.90 27.08
N LEU A 162 -21.03 -3.17 26.51
CA LEU A 162 -22.35 -3.02 27.13
C LEU A 162 -23.28 -4.21 26.81
N ARG A 163 -23.30 -4.61 25.53
CA ARG A 163 -24.23 -5.62 25.04
C ARG A 163 -23.68 -6.37 23.84
N VAL A 164 -23.96 -7.67 23.78
CA VAL A 164 -23.76 -8.53 22.60
C VAL A 164 -25.12 -8.78 21.93
N ARG A 165 -25.22 -8.59 20.65
CA ARG A 165 -26.42 -8.88 19.86
C ARG A 165 -26.03 -9.63 18.59
N ALA A 166 -26.91 -10.48 18.07
CA ALA A 166 -26.73 -11.12 16.79
C ALA A 166 -28.03 -11.09 16.00
N SER A 167 -27.91 -10.95 14.67
CA SER A 167 -29.06 -11.14 13.79
C SER A 167 -29.54 -12.60 13.83
N PRO A 168 -30.81 -12.89 13.44
CA PRO A 168 -31.27 -14.26 13.32
C PRO A 168 -30.32 -15.13 12.47
N PRO A 169 -30.31 -16.45 12.69
CA PRO A 169 -29.52 -17.35 11.84
C PRO A 169 -29.90 -17.21 10.36
N GLY A 170 -28.91 -17.08 9.50
CA GLY A 170 -29.07 -16.90 8.05
C GLY A 170 -27.72 -16.81 7.35
N ALA A 171 -27.70 -16.60 6.01
CA ALA A 171 -26.48 -16.57 5.21
C ALA A 171 -25.49 -15.47 5.66
N ASP A 172 -25.99 -14.34 6.19
CA ASP A 172 -25.20 -13.16 6.59
C ASP A 172 -25.44 -12.80 8.05
N ARG A 173 -25.29 -13.78 8.96
CA ARG A 173 -25.46 -13.51 10.37
C ARG A 173 -24.44 -12.49 10.88
N GLN A 174 -24.92 -11.38 11.42
CA GLN A 174 -24.09 -10.31 11.97
C GLN A 174 -24.08 -10.33 13.49
N VAL A 175 -22.91 -10.10 14.08
CA VAL A 175 -22.73 -9.83 15.50
C VAL A 175 -22.49 -8.36 15.70
N VAL A 176 -23.20 -7.77 16.66
CA VAL A 176 -23.11 -6.37 17.04
C VAL A 176 -22.69 -6.28 18.50
N LEU A 177 -21.61 -5.57 18.76
CA LEU A 177 -21.11 -5.27 20.10
C LEU A 177 -21.39 -3.79 20.38
N ASP A 178 -22.27 -3.51 21.34
CA ASP A 178 -22.56 -2.15 21.80
C ASP A 178 -21.52 -1.76 22.86
N LEU A 179 -20.92 -0.57 22.74
CA LEU A 179 -19.83 -0.08 23.58
C LEU A 179 -20.21 1.25 24.24
N ASP A 180 -19.58 1.58 25.37
CA ASP A 180 -19.72 2.88 26.03
C ASP A 180 -18.73 3.95 25.53
N GLY A 181 -17.91 3.63 24.55
CA GLY A 181 -16.95 4.54 23.91
C GLY A 181 -16.27 3.94 22.70
N ALA A 182 -15.44 4.75 22.01
CA ALA A 182 -14.64 4.30 20.88
C ALA A 182 -13.54 3.35 21.33
N ALA A 183 -13.36 2.27 20.61
CA ALA A 183 -12.36 1.23 20.89
C ALA A 183 -11.28 1.18 19.82
N LEU A 184 -10.08 0.74 20.17
CA LEU A 184 -9.11 0.27 19.20
C LEU A 184 -9.67 -0.98 18.50
N VAL A 185 -9.62 -0.99 17.16
CA VAL A 185 -10.01 -2.14 16.33
C VAL A 185 -8.86 -2.51 15.41
N ARG A 186 -8.25 -3.66 15.62
CA ARG A 186 -7.15 -4.15 14.82
C ARG A 186 -7.49 -5.51 14.21
N GLN A 187 -7.29 -5.64 12.91
CA GLN A 187 -7.48 -6.90 12.20
C GLN A 187 -6.13 -7.44 11.74
N GLU A 188 -5.76 -8.63 12.21
CA GLU A 188 -4.52 -9.31 11.79
C GLU A 188 -4.78 -10.80 11.59
N SER A 189 -4.41 -11.34 10.44
CA SER A 189 -4.43 -12.79 10.17
C SER A 189 -5.76 -13.48 10.54
N GLY A 190 -6.88 -12.87 10.17
CA GLY A 190 -8.23 -13.40 10.46
C GLY A 190 -8.67 -13.25 11.92
N GLN A 191 -7.91 -12.54 12.73
CA GLN A 191 -8.25 -12.19 14.11
C GLN A 191 -8.65 -10.73 14.21
N ILE A 192 -9.54 -10.42 15.14
CA ILE A 192 -9.96 -9.06 15.48
C ILE A 192 -9.58 -8.80 16.93
N LEU A 193 -8.67 -7.87 17.16
CA LEU A 193 -8.39 -7.34 18.47
C LEU A 193 -9.24 -6.10 18.71
N LEU A 194 -10.01 -6.11 19.78
CA LEU A 194 -10.81 -4.98 20.25
C LEU A 194 -10.24 -4.49 21.58
N GLY A 195 -9.78 -3.23 21.62
CA GLY A 195 -9.32 -2.58 22.85
C GLY A 195 -10.49 -2.23 23.76
N LEU A 196 -11.09 -3.21 24.42
CA LEU A 196 -12.24 -3.04 25.29
C LEU A 196 -12.21 -3.97 26.51
N LEU A 197 -13.00 -3.64 27.51
CA LEU A 197 -13.24 -4.46 28.70
C LEU A 197 -14.48 -5.34 28.50
N SER A 198 -14.39 -6.62 28.87
CA SER A 198 -15.50 -7.57 28.79
C SER A 198 -15.58 -8.46 30.02
N THR A 199 -16.79 -8.81 30.43
CA THR A 199 -17.04 -9.80 31.51
C THR A 199 -16.90 -11.24 31.02
N ALA A 200 -16.77 -12.19 31.94
CA ALA A 200 -16.77 -13.60 31.57
C ALA A 200 -18.08 -14.04 30.90
N SER A 201 -19.23 -13.52 31.35
CA SER A 201 -20.54 -13.81 30.79
C SER A 201 -20.62 -13.36 29.30
N GLN A 202 -20.17 -12.14 29.00
CA GLN A 202 -20.17 -11.61 27.62
C GLN A 202 -19.26 -12.42 26.69
N ARG A 203 -18.12 -12.88 27.20
CA ARG A 203 -17.23 -13.77 26.42
C ARG A 203 -17.90 -15.12 26.15
N SER A 204 -18.61 -15.69 27.11
CA SER A 204 -19.38 -16.93 26.94
C SER A 204 -20.53 -16.74 25.95
N GLU A 205 -21.18 -15.58 25.95
CA GLU A 205 -22.24 -15.24 24.98
C GLU A 205 -21.68 -15.20 23.56
N LEU A 206 -20.51 -14.59 23.33
CA LEU A 206 -19.82 -14.58 22.03
C LEU A 206 -19.42 -16.01 21.60
N GLN A 207 -18.94 -16.83 22.52
CA GLN A 207 -18.62 -18.24 22.24
C GLN A 207 -19.85 -19.04 21.83
N ALA A 208 -21.00 -18.81 22.47
CA ALA A 208 -22.27 -19.45 22.09
C ALA A 208 -22.73 -19.05 20.68
N LEU A 209 -22.31 -17.89 20.18
CA LEU A 209 -22.54 -17.45 18.80
C LEU A 209 -21.54 -18.07 17.78
N GLY A 210 -20.60 -18.91 18.24
CA GLY A 210 -19.60 -19.55 17.38
C GLY A 210 -18.33 -18.69 17.12
N VAL A 211 -18.11 -17.63 17.92
CA VAL A 211 -16.91 -16.80 17.85
C VAL A 211 -15.92 -17.28 18.89
N ALA A 212 -14.74 -17.73 18.48
CA ALA A 212 -13.68 -18.04 19.44
C ALA A 212 -13.16 -16.73 20.06
N VAL A 213 -13.14 -16.67 21.40
CA VAL A 213 -12.86 -15.46 22.17
C VAL A 213 -11.79 -15.74 23.20
N SER A 214 -10.82 -14.84 23.33
CA SER A 214 -9.83 -14.84 24.42
C SER A 214 -9.58 -13.43 24.93
N ALA A 215 -9.34 -13.27 26.23
CA ALA A 215 -8.87 -12.03 26.80
C ALA A 215 -7.37 -11.86 26.53
N SER A 216 -6.93 -10.65 26.26
CA SER A 216 -5.53 -10.27 26.13
C SER A 216 -5.22 -9.03 26.97
N ARG A 217 -3.94 -8.67 27.12
CA ARG A 217 -3.54 -7.42 27.79
C ARG A 217 -4.05 -6.18 27.07
N GLU A 218 -4.23 -6.26 25.74
CA GLU A 218 -4.70 -5.16 24.91
C GLU A 218 -6.23 -5.10 24.77
N GLY A 219 -6.97 -6.09 25.33
CA GLY A 219 -8.42 -6.16 25.25
C GLY A 219 -8.94 -7.55 24.87
N LEU A 220 -9.97 -7.60 24.03
CA LEU A 220 -10.67 -8.80 23.61
C LEU A 220 -10.20 -9.25 22.22
N LEU A 221 -9.71 -10.48 22.14
CA LEU A 221 -9.30 -11.09 20.88
C LEU A 221 -10.39 -12.03 20.36
N LEU A 222 -10.93 -11.73 19.19
CA LEU A 222 -11.98 -12.49 18.51
C LEU A 222 -11.41 -13.22 17.31
N ARG A 223 -11.90 -14.44 17.05
CA ARG A 223 -11.60 -15.22 15.84
C ARG A 223 -12.91 -15.69 15.22
N PRO A 224 -13.58 -14.83 14.43
CA PRO A 224 -14.74 -15.26 13.69
C PRO A 224 -14.32 -16.23 12.58
N ARG A 225 -15.07 -17.30 12.37
CA ARG A 225 -14.85 -18.18 11.22
C ARG A 225 -15.19 -17.39 9.94
N GLY A 226 -14.31 -17.42 8.94
CA GLY A 226 -14.55 -16.81 7.63
C GLY A 226 -14.06 -15.37 7.45
N GLY A 227 -13.38 -14.76 8.41
CA GLY A 227 -12.62 -13.51 8.21
C GLY A 227 -13.44 -12.31 7.71
N GLY A 228 -14.60 -12.03 8.30
CA GLY A 228 -15.50 -10.96 7.88
C GLY A 228 -14.95 -9.54 8.10
N ARG A 229 -15.44 -8.60 7.28
CA ARG A 229 -15.17 -7.17 7.45
C ARG A 229 -15.74 -6.67 8.78
N VAL A 230 -14.92 -5.95 9.56
CA VAL A 230 -15.37 -5.25 10.76
C VAL A 230 -15.78 -3.83 10.39
N LEU A 231 -16.92 -3.42 10.91
CA LEU A 231 -17.45 -2.05 10.77
C LEU A 231 -17.52 -1.43 12.16
N THR A 232 -17.16 -0.16 12.28
CA THR A 232 -17.38 0.67 13.46
C THR A 232 -18.51 1.65 13.16
N LEU A 233 -19.48 1.75 14.07
CA LEU A 233 -20.64 2.62 13.90
C LEU A 233 -20.82 3.49 15.15
N GLY A 234 -21.30 4.71 14.99
CA GLY A 234 -21.64 5.61 16.08
C GLY A 234 -23.12 5.60 16.45
N GLY A 235 -23.47 6.29 17.56
CA GLY A 235 -24.79 6.55 18.06
C GLY A 235 -25.68 5.35 18.42
N PRO A 236 -25.38 4.50 19.39
CA PRO A 236 -24.17 4.38 20.24
C PRO A 236 -22.97 3.77 19.50
N ASP A 237 -21.80 3.79 20.14
CA ASP A 237 -20.59 3.20 19.58
C ASP A 237 -20.73 1.69 19.47
N ARG A 238 -20.47 1.13 18.28
CA ARG A 238 -20.69 -0.28 17.97
C ARG A 238 -19.61 -0.85 17.07
N VAL A 239 -19.29 -2.12 17.32
CA VAL A 239 -18.50 -2.95 16.41
C VAL A 239 -19.42 -4.00 15.78
N VAL A 240 -19.41 -4.10 14.47
CA VAL A 240 -20.23 -5.06 13.72
C VAL A 240 -19.33 -5.94 12.85
N PHE A 241 -19.53 -7.26 12.91
CA PHE A 241 -18.83 -8.21 12.03
C PHE A 241 -19.75 -9.39 11.67
N ALA A 242 -19.49 -10.01 10.51
CA ALA A 242 -20.27 -11.12 10.02
C ALA A 242 -19.73 -12.47 10.52
N ILE A 243 -20.64 -13.43 10.75
CA ILE A 243 -20.32 -14.83 11.02
C ILE A 243 -20.93 -15.66 9.86
N PRO A 244 -20.16 -16.52 9.16
CA PRO A 244 -20.69 -17.37 8.11
C PRO A 244 -21.70 -18.40 8.64
N PRO A 245 -22.62 -18.88 7.80
CA PRO A 245 -23.58 -19.89 8.17
C PRO A 245 -22.90 -21.21 8.58
N GLY A 246 -23.47 -21.91 9.57
CA GLY A 246 -22.94 -23.18 10.07
C GLY A 246 -22.01 -23.11 11.29
N SER A 247 -21.83 -21.94 11.89
CA SER A 247 -21.03 -21.74 13.13
C SER A 247 -21.83 -22.13 14.41
N GLY A 248 -22.51 -23.28 14.43
CA GLY A 248 -23.20 -23.77 15.62
C GLY A 248 -22.26 -24.25 16.71
N ALA A 249 -22.69 -24.12 17.97
CA ALA A 249 -21.96 -24.51 19.17
C ALA A 249 -21.52 -25.98 19.09
N GLY A 250 -20.25 -26.20 18.90
CA GLY A 250 -19.60 -27.51 18.91
C GLY A 250 -18.21 -27.40 19.52
N GLY A 251 -18.16 -27.54 20.83
CA GLY A 251 -17.13 -28.18 21.62
C GLY A 251 -15.70 -27.64 21.68
N THR A 252 -15.30 -27.51 22.96
CA THR A 252 -13.95 -27.58 23.52
C THR A 252 -13.11 -26.29 23.56
N THR A 253 -12.92 -25.88 24.81
CA THR A 253 -11.85 -25.01 25.30
C THR A 253 -10.48 -25.52 24.81
N ALA A 254 -9.97 -24.92 23.74
CA ALA A 254 -8.58 -25.11 23.34
C ALA A 254 -7.84 -23.79 23.53
N SER A 255 -6.77 -23.86 24.32
CA SER A 255 -5.67 -22.89 24.34
C SER A 255 -5.35 -22.42 22.93
N SER A 256 -5.00 -21.13 22.78
CA SER A 256 -4.60 -20.45 21.54
C SER A 256 -4.06 -21.41 20.47
N PRO A 257 -4.79 -21.77 19.43
CA PRO A 257 -4.14 -22.51 18.37
C PRO A 257 -3.27 -21.50 17.60
N ALA A 258 -1.97 -21.76 17.57
CA ALA A 258 -1.16 -21.38 16.43
C ALA A 258 -1.97 -21.62 15.15
N ALA A 259 -1.74 -20.83 14.09
CA ALA A 259 -2.36 -21.13 12.78
C ALA A 259 -2.35 -22.65 12.57
N PRO A 260 -3.46 -23.27 12.10
CA PRO A 260 -3.51 -24.72 11.99
C PRO A 260 -2.25 -25.20 11.29
N PRO A 261 -1.61 -26.28 11.76
CA PRO A 261 -0.38 -26.77 11.12
C PRO A 261 -0.68 -27.00 9.65
N LEU A 262 0.29 -26.66 8.81
CA LEU A 262 0.21 -26.96 7.38
C LEU A 262 0.02 -28.49 7.22
N ASP A 263 -0.79 -28.88 6.24
CA ASP A 263 -0.93 -30.30 5.90
C ASP A 263 0.46 -30.93 5.79
N PRO A 264 0.72 -32.09 6.43
CA PRO A 264 2.04 -32.71 6.45
C PRO A 264 2.63 -32.94 5.05
N ARG A 265 1.80 -33.19 4.04
CA ARG A 265 2.24 -33.36 2.64
C ARG A 265 2.71 -32.03 2.06
N LEU A 266 1.98 -30.94 2.31
CA LEU A 266 2.36 -29.59 1.90
C LEU A 266 3.61 -29.11 2.64
N GLN A 267 3.74 -29.45 3.92
CA GLN A 267 4.96 -29.15 4.69
C GLN A 267 6.18 -29.90 4.14
N ALA A 268 6.03 -31.18 3.81
CA ALA A 268 7.09 -31.97 3.19
C ALA A 268 7.45 -31.46 1.79
N LEU A 269 6.44 -31.01 1.02
CA LEU A 269 6.64 -30.39 -0.28
C LEU A 269 7.46 -29.10 -0.15
N LEU A 270 7.07 -28.20 0.76
CA LEU A 270 7.77 -26.96 1.05
C LEU A 270 9.24 -27.21 1.43
N ASN A 271 9.48 -28.11 2.39
CA ASN A 271 10.83 -28.40 2.88
C ASN A 271 11.76 -29.01 1.82
N ARG A 272 11.21 -29.78 0.87
CA ARG A 272 11.97 -30.45 -0.18
C ARG A 272 12.29 -29.53 -1.35
N THR A 273 11.46 -28.53 -1.62
CA THR A 273 11.51 -27.77 -2.88
C THR A 273 11.96 -26.33 -2.72
N VAL A 274 11.92 -25.81 -1.50
CA VAL A 274 12.22 -24.42 -1.19
C VAL A 274 13.33 -24.34 -0.15
N GLN A 275 14.33 -23.52 -0.42
CA GLN A 275 15.38 -23.19 0.54
C GLN A 275 15.00 -21.90 1.25
N LEU A 276 14.78 -22.03 2.55
CA LEU A 276 14.50 -20.90 3.43
C LEU A 276 15.78 -20.54 4.18
N ASP A 277 16.19 -19.29 4.10
CA ASP A 277 17.37 -18.80 4.82
C ASP A 277 17.04 -17.48 5.53
N ARG A 278 17.61 -17.31 6.72
CA ARG A 278 17.48 -16.11 7.53
C ARG A 278 18.82 -15.76 8.16
N GLN A 279 19.39 -14.66 7.74
CA GLN A 279 20.71 -14.24 8.18
C GLN A 279 20.73 -12.75 8.57
N VAL A 280 21.67 -12.40 9.44
CA VAL A 280 21.94 -11.01 9.81
C VAL A 280 23.27 -10.59 9.23
N LEU A 281 23.25 -9.63 8.31
CA LEU A 281 24.46 -9.08 7.69
C LEU A 281 24.72 -7.65 8.16
N PRO A 282 26.00 -7.27 8.33
CA PRO A 282 26.37 -5.88 8.54
C PRO A 282 26.24 -5.09 7.23
N VAL A 283 25.59 -3.91 7.28
CA VAL A 283 25.50 -2.96 6.16
C VAL A 283 25.86 -1.58 6.69
N GLY A 284 27.08 -1.14 6.41
CA GLY A 284 27.67 0.02 7.09
C GLY A 284 27.75 -0.21 8.60
N SER A 285 27.25 0.73 9.39
CA SER A 285 27.16 0.62 10.86
C SER A 285 25.91 -0.12 11.36
N ARG A 286 25.02 -0.59 10.47
CA ARG A 286 23.74 -1.20 10.82
C ARG A 286 23.75 -2.71 10.60
N ARG A 287 22.90 -3.40 11.33
CA ARG A 287 22.66 -4.86 11.17
C ARG A 287 21.34 -5.06 10.44
N MET A 288 21.38 -5.76 9.30
CA MET A 288 20.22 -6.05 8.46
C MET A 288 19.84 -7.51 8.57
N LEU A 289 18.57 -7.76 8.86
CA LEU A 289 17.97 -9.08 8.82
C LEU A 289 17.48 -9.33 7.40
N ILE A 290 18.02 -10.35 6.76
CA ILE A 290 17.65 -10.78 5.43
C ILE A 290 16.94 -12.13 5.55
N SER A 291 15.72 -12.20 5.06
CA SER A 291 14.99 -13.47 4.92
C SER A 291 14.83 -13.75 3.45
N SER A 292 15.29 -14.89 2.99
CA SER A 292 15.23 -15.30 1.59
C SER A 292 14.56 -16.64 1.41
N VAL A 293 13.84 -16.76 0.32
CA VAL A 293 13.25 -17.98 -0.20
C VAL A 293 13.83 -18.20 -1.58
N ARG A 294 14.42 -19.36 -1.80
CA ARG A 294 15.06 -19.75 -3.08
C ARG A 294 14.48 -21.03 -3.61
N PHE A 295 14.23 -21.10 -4.90
CA PHE A 295 13.78 -22.32 -5.56
C PHE A 295 14.20 -22.34 -7.04
N ASP A 296 14.41 -23.53 -7.57
CA ASP A 296 14.65 -23.77 -8.99
C ASP A 296 13.30 -23.95 -9.69
N PRO A 297 12.84 -23.01 -10.56
CA PRO A 297 11.52 -23.09 -11.16
C PRO A 297 11.34 -24.27 -12.12
N GLN A 298 12.43 -24.81 -12.68
CA GLN A 298 12.37 -25.94 -13.60
C GLN A 298 12.19 -27.27 -12.85
N GLN A 299 12.75 -27.39 -11.65
CA GLN A 299 12.69 -28.60 -10.84
C GLN A 299 11.59 -28.58 -9.78
N SER A 300 11.10 -27.38 -9.43
CA SER A 300 10.09 -27.24 -8.40
C SER A 300 8.71 -27.69 -8.88
N PRO A 301 7.96 -28.45 -8.09
CA PRO A 301 6.53 -28.69 -8.32
C PRO A 301 5.65 -27.50 -7.92
N LEU A 302 6.25 -26.35 -7.56
CA LEU A 302 5.57 -25.11 -7.27
C LEU A 302 5.73 -24.14 -8.45
N ASP A 303 4.68 -23.40 -8.75
CA ASP A 303 4.69 -22.29 -9.70
C ASP A 303 4.68 -20.94 -8.98
N LEU A 304 5.44 -20.00 -9.50
CA LEU A 304 5.33 -18.60 -9.12
C LEU A 304 4.04 -18.02 -9.74
N ARG A 305 3.16 -17.46 -8.90
CA ARG A 305 1.89 -16.88 -9.30
C ARG A 305 1.79 -15.43 -8.83
N LEU A 306 1.10 -14.63 -9.63
CA LEU A 306 0.63 -13.31 -9.21
C LEU A 306 -0.57 -13.51 -8.28
N LEU A 307 -0.53 -12.93 -7.09
CA LEU A 307 -1.62 -12.96 -6.12
C LEU A 307 -2.37 -11.62 -6.18
N THR A 308 -3.65 -11.67 -6.51
CA THR A 308 -4.53 -10.49 -6.56
C THR A 308 -5.87 -10.80 -5.90
N ARG A 309 -6.63 -9.77 -5.58
CA ARG A 309 -8.01 -9.93 -5.12
C ARG A 309 -8.90 -10.45 -6.27
N PRO A 310 -9.89 -11.29 -5.99
CA PRO A 310 -10.81 -11.81 -7.01
C PRO A 310 -11.77 -10.72 -7.53
N ASP A 311 -12.03 -9.68 -6.71
CA ASP A 311 -13.02 -8.64 -6.99
C ASP A 311 -12.50 -7.52 -7.91
N GLY A 312 -11.31 -7.68 -8.50
CA GLY A 312 -10.67 -6.70 -9.37
C GLY A 312 -9.61 -5.85 -8.67
N MET A 313 -9.23 -4.73 -9.32
CA MET A 313 -8.07 -3.91 -8.93
C MET A 313 -8.39 -2.87 -7.85
N GLN A 314 -9.57 -2.83 -7.29
CA GLN A 314 -9.94 -1.87 -6.26
C GLN A 314 -9.92 -2.49 -4.86
N GLY A 315 -9.17 -1.90 -3.93
CA GLY A 315 -9.11 -2.34 -2.54
C GLY A 315 -7.79 -2.98 -2.14
N LEU A 316 -7.65 -3.25 -0.85
CA LEU A 316 -6.48 -3.84 -0.23
C LEU A 316 -6.89 -5.05 0.62
N THR A 317 -5.95 -5.96 0.85
CA THR A 317 -6.14 -7.11 1.76
C THR A 317 -4.80 -7.50 2.39
N SER A 318 -4.79 -8.42 3.37
CA SER A 318 -3.55 -8.88 3.98
C SER A 318 -2.80 -9.86 3.07
N LEU A 319 -1.47 -9.91 3.19
CA LEU A 319 -0.65 -10.93 2.51
C LEU A 319 -1.11 -12.35 2.85
N THR A 320 -1.47 -12.58 4.12
CA THR A 320 -2.01 -13.88 4.57
C THR A 320 -3.30 -14.26 3.82
N ALA A 321 -4.22 -13.31 3.64
CA ALA A 321 -5.46 -13.57 2.92
C ALA A 321 -5.22 -13.89 1.44
N LEU A 322 -4.33 -13.16 0.76
CA LEU A 322 -3.94 -13.47 -0.62
C LEU A 322 -3.30 -14.85 -0.73
N ALA A 323 -2.38 -15.19 0.19
CA ALA A 323 -1.71 -16.48 0.19
C ALA A 323 -2.70 -17.64 0.42
N GLN A 324 -3.62 -17.49 1.36
CA GLN A 324 -4.63 -18.52 1.67
C GLN A 324 -5.63 -18.73 0.54
N GLN A 325 -6.08 -17.63 -0.10
CA GLN A 325 -7.00 -17.68 -1.23
C GLN A 325 -6.45 -18.52 -2.38
N GLU A 326 -5.18 -18.33 -2.71
CA GLU A 326 -4.49 -19.02 -3.80
C GLU A 326 -3.76 -20.29 -3.34
N GLN A 327 -3.93 -20.72 -2.10
CA GLN A 327 -3.23 -21.86 -1.49
C GLN A 327 -1.71 -21.80 -1.65
N ALA A 328 -1.15 -20.58 -1.58
CA ALA A 328 0.28 -20.38 -1.68
C ALA A 328 1.01 -20.87 -0.42
N LEU A 329 2.06 -21.64 -0.58
CA LEU A 329 2.93 -22.13 0.51
C LEU A 329 3.94 -21.08 0.95
N VAL A 330 4.32 -20.19 0.05
CA VAL A 330 5.15 -19.01 0.31
C VAL A 330 4.54 -17.84 -0.42
N ALA A 331 4.55 -16.65 0.19
CA ALA A 331 4.19 -15.42 -0.49
C ALA A 331 4.98 -14.22 0.03
N ILE A 332 5.22 -13.24 -0.86
CA ILE A 332 5.71 -11.90 -0.54
C ILE A 332 4.72 -10.85 -1.07
N ASN A 333 4.74 -9.66 -0.48
CA ASN A 333 4.01 -8.53 -1.06
C ASN A 333 4.58 -8.15 -2.43
N GLY A 334 3.76 -7.53 -3.25
CA GLY A 334 4.08 -7.24 -4.66
C GLY A 334 4.39 -5.78 -4.96
N GLY A 335 3.82 -5.29 -6.07
CA GLY A 335 4.07 -3.96 -6.61
C GLY A 335 3.37 -2.83 -5.85
N PHE A 336 3.72 -1.60 -6.23
CA PHE A 336 3.22 -0.37 -5.61
C PHE A 336 1.71 -0.14 -5.82
N PHE A 337 1.11 0.58 -4.90
CA PHE A 337 -0.29 0.99 -4.96
C PHE A 337 -0.52 2.36 -4.30
N ASN A 338 -1.60 3.01 -4.68
CA ASN A 338 -2.05 4.22 -4.01
C ASN A 338 -2.78 3.83 -2.72
N ARG A 339 -2.20 4.12 -1.57
CA ARG A 339 -2.78 3.75 -0.25
C ARG A 339 -4.11 4.43 0.01
N VAL A 340 -4.23 5.69 -0.40
CA VAL A 340 -5.43 6.50 -0.18
C VAL A 340 -6.59 5.93 -0.99
N ARG A 341 -6.39 5.76 -2.29
CA ARG A 341 -7.41 5.28 -3.22
C ARG A 341 -7.50 3.76 -3.29
N ARG A 342 -6.52 3.04 -2.74
CA ARG A 342 -6.42 1.58 -2.73
C ARG A 342 -6.42 0.98 -4.14
N LEU A 343 -5.66 1.60 -5.04
CA LEU A 343 -5.61 1.31 -6.47
C LEU A 343 -4.18 0.95 -6.91
N PRO A 344 -4.00 0.10 -7.93
CA PRO A 344 -2.68 -0.32 -8.40
C PRO A 344 -1.90 0.83 -9.04
N LEU A 345 -0.58 0.80 -8.87
CA LEU A 345 0.38 1.73 -9.46
C LEU A 345 1.48 0.95 -10.19
N GLY A 346 1.14 0.24 -11.25
CA GLY A 346 2.10 -0.51 -12.04
C GLY A 346 1.52 -1.70 -12.78
N ALA A 347 2.39 -2.41 -13.48
CA ALA A 347 2.04 -3.54 -14.31
C ALA A 347 1.60 -4.75 -13.49
N LEU A 348 0.47 -5.31 -13.83
CA LEU A 348 -0.02 -6.59 -13.35
C LEU A 348 -0.58 -7.36 -14.55
N LYS A 349 -0.01 -8.53 -14.85
CA LYS A 349 -0.45 -9.40 -15.94
C LYS A 349 -0.50 -10.84 -15.44
N ALA A 350 -1.58 -11.52 -15.69
CA ALA A 350 -1.77 -12.91 -15.34
C ALA A 350 -2.32 -13.68 -16.54
N GLU A 351 -1.73 -14.84 -16.81
CA GLU A 351 -2.16 -15.76 -17.89
C GLU A 351 -2.31 -15.06 -19.25
N GLY A 352 -1.35 -14.16 -19.56
CA GLY A 352 -1.35 -13.39 -20.80
C GLY A 352 -2.26 -12.16 -20.81
N ARG A 353 -3.09 -11.94 -19.81
CA ARG A 353 -4.06 -10.84 -19.73
C ARG A 353 -3.57 -9.72 -18.82
N TRP A 354 -3.59 -8.50 -19.31
CA TRP A 354 -3.26 -7.31 -18.53
C TRP A 354 -4.39 -6.94 -17.56
N LEU A 355 -4.11 -7.01 -16.27
CA LEU A 355 -5.00 -6.58 -15.20
C LEU A 355 -4.83 -5.09 -14.88
N SER A 356 -3.57 -4.60 -14.94
CA SER A 356 -3.19 -3.20 -14.79
C SER A 356 -1.96 -2.91 -15.64
N GLY A 357 -1.90 -1.75 -16.27
CA GLY A 357 -0.79 -1.35 -17.12
C GLY A 357 0.41 -0.82 -16.35
N PRO A 358 1.63 -0.88 -16.92
CA PRO A 358 2.82 -0.23 -16.39
C PRO A 358 2.68 1.29 -16.36
N ILE A 359 3.45 1.93 -15.48
CA ILE A 359 3.54 3.39 -15.39
C ILE A 359 5.00 3.84 -15.40
N LEU A 360 5.28 5.04 -15.89
CA LEU A 360 6.57 5.73 -15.77
C LEU A 360 7.79 4.94 -16.26
N ASN A 361 7.60 3.97 -17.13
CA ASN A 361 8.66 3.07 -17.62
C ASN A 361 9.47 2.43 -16.46
N ARG A 362 8.77 2.03 -15.39
CA ARG A 362 9.35 1.43 -14.19
C ARG A 362 9.84 0.01 -14.43
N GLY A 363 10.74 -0.44 -13.54
CA GLY A 363 11.18 -1.83 -13.50
C GLY A 363 10.02 -2.81 -13.37
N ALA A 364 10.13 -3.92 -14.08
CA ALA A 364 9.19 -5.02 -14.05
C ALA A 364 9.91 -6.37 -14.12
N VAL A 365 9.25 -7.40 -13.64
CA VAL A 365 9.63 -8.80 -13.78
C VAL A 365 8.52 -9.53 -14.53
N GLY A 366 8.92 -10.39 -15.48
CA GLY A 366 7.99 -11.23 -16.23
C GLY A 366 8.45 -12.67 -16.27
N TRP A 367 7.53 -13.63 -16.28
CA TRP A 367 7.85 -15.05 -16.27
C TRP A 367 6.80 -15.92 -16.96
N GLN A 368 7.24 -17.10 -17.39
CA GLN A 368 6.37 -18.21 -17.76
C GLN A 368 6.32 -19.22 -16.62
N PRO A 369 5.24 -20.00 -16.46
CA PRO A 369 5.19 -21.10 -15.50
C PRO A 369 6.39 -22.05 -15.68
N GLY A 370 7.10 -22.34 -14.60
CA GLY A 370 8.29 -23.19 -14.60
C GLY A 370 9.54 -22.59 -15.24
N GLY A 371 9.51 -21.33 -15.71
CA GLY A 371 10.64 -20.64 -16.32
C GLY A 371 11.37 -19.70 -15.37
N LEU A 372 12.60 -19.35 -15.71
CA LEU A 372 13.31 -18.24 -15.07
C LEU A 372 12.68 -16.90 -15.45
N PRO A 373 12.62 -15.94 -14.53
CA PRO A 373 12.07 -14.62 -14.82
C PRO A 373 13.04 -13.77 -15.65
N SER A 374 12.47 -12.90 -16.47
CA SER A 374 13.16 -11.80 -17.14
C SER A 374 12.87 -10.47 -16.42
N PHE A 375 13.84 -9.55 -16.47
CA PHE A 375 13.77 -8.26 -15.79
C PHE A 375 14.08 -7.13 -16.77
N GLY A 376 13.32 -6.05 -16.70
CA GLY A 376 13.52 -4.92 -17.59
C GLY A 376 12.71 -3.70 -17.15
N ARG A 377 12.80 -2.60 -17.89
CA ARG A 377 11.94 -1.42 -17.73
C ARG A 377 10.82 -1.48 -18.74
N LEU A 378 9.59 -1.32 -18.28
CA LEU A 378 8.41 -1.64 -19.07
C LEU A 378 7.47 -0.46 -19.22
N ALA A 379 7.11 -0.17 -20.46
CA ALA A 379 5.99 0.66 -20.86
C ALA A 379 5.01 -0.14 -21.73
N LEU A 380 3.74 0.21 -21.68
CA LEU A 380 2.71 -0.32 -22.56
C LEU A 380 2.24 0.81 -23.48
N GLN A 381 2.47 0.65 -24.76
CA GLN A 381 2.05 1.57 -25.81
C GLN A 381 0.71 1.10 -26.34
N GLU A 382 -0.36 1.74 -25.89
CA GLU A 382 -1.71 1.48 -26.35
C GLU A 382 -2.26 2.68 -27.11
N GLN A 383 -3.01 2.41 -28.16
CA GLN A 383 -3.73 3.41 -28.93
C GLN A 383 -5.04 2.85 -29.47
N LEU A 384 -6.03 3.71 -29.59
CA LEU A 384 -7.24 3.43 -30.34
C LEU A 384 -7.12 4.02 -31.74
N ILE A 385 -7.47 3.25 -32.74
CA ILE A 385 -7.45 3.62 -34.15
C ILE A 385 -8.90 3.69 -34.62
N ASP A 386 -9.32 4.82 -35.14
CA ASP A 386 -10.67 5.00 -35.66
C ASP A 386 -10.82 4.54 -37.13
N GLU A 387 -12.02 4.59 -37.69
CA GLU A 387 -12.34 4.17 -39.05
C GLU A 387 -11.60 4.97 -40.14
N ARG A 388 -11.06 6.14 -39.80
CA ARG A 388 -10.27 7.00 -40.68
C ARG A 388 -8.77 6.72 -40.61
N GLY A 389 -8.38 5.74 -39.74
CA GLY A 389 -6.99 5.43 -39.48
C GLY A 389 -6.29 6.41 -38.55
N GLN A 390 -7.02 7.32 -37.90
CA GLN A 390 -6.44 8.25 -36.95
C GLN A 390 -6.19 7.51 -35.61
N SER A 391 -4.97 7.67 -35.07
CA SER A 391 -4.54 7.02 -33.82
C SER A 391 -4.65 7.97 -32.64
N TRP A 392 -5.14 7.43 -31.52
CA TRP A 392 -5.36 8.14 -30.27
C TRP A 392 -4.63 7.39 -29.13
N PRO A 393 -3.51 7.93 -28.61
CA PRO A 393 -2.74 7.25 -27.58
C PRO A 393 -3.52 7.18 -26.27
N LEU A 394 -3.39 6.04 -25.59
CA LEU A 394 -3.93 5.80 -24.26
C LEU A 394 -2.83 5.98 -23.22
N SER A 395 -3.11 6.74 -22.18
CA SER A 395 -2.14 7.09 -21.15
C SER A 395 -1.97 6.02 -20.08
N SER A 396 -2.98 5.17 -19.86
CA SER A 396 -2.94 4.11 -18.87
C SER A 396 -4.04 3.07 -19.07
N LEU A 397 -3.83 1.88 -18.52
CA LEU A 397 -4.78 0.78 -18.46
C LEU A 397 -5.03 0.40 -17.00
N ASN A 398 -6.31 0.38 -16.55
CA ASN A 398 -6.72 -0.08 -15.21
C ASN A 398 -5.79 0.42 -14.10
N SER A 399 -5.46 1.70 -14.10
CA SER A 399 -4.45 2.26 -13.22
C SER A 399 -5.00 3.31 -12.28
N GLY A 400 -4.53 3.28 -11.02
CA GLY A 400 -4.74 4.36 -10.06
C GLY A 400 -3.82 5.57 -10.26
N TYR A 401 -2.91 5.51 -11.23
CA TYR A 401 -2.05 6.64 -11.62
C TYR A 401 -2.82 7.60 -12.52
N VAL A 402 -3.36 8.65 -11.91
CA VAL A 402 -4.17 9.66 -12.62
C VAL A 402 -3.27 10.67 -13.30
N GLN A 403 -3.34 10.74 -14.62
CA GLN A 403 -2.60 11.69 -15.44
C GLN A 403 -3.47 12.24 -16.58
N ARG A 404 -3.02 13.32 -17.23
CA ARG A 404 -3.69 13.89 -18.40
C ARG A 404 -3.71 12.87 -19.56
N GLY A 405 -4.79 12.83 -20.31
CA GLY A 405 -4.94 12.01 -21.50
C GLY A 405 -6.16 11.10 -21.47
N LEU A 406 -6.15 10.10 -22.35
CA LEU A 406 -7.17 9.06 -22.42
C LEU A 406 -6.72 7.84 -21.63
N ALA A 407 -7.49 7.42 -20.65
CA ALA A 407 -7.24 6.23 -19.83
C ALA A 407 -8.27 5.14 -20.15
N ARG A 408 -7.83 3.89 -20.21
CA ARG A 408 -8.68 2.73 -20.53
C ARG A 408 -8.96 1.91 -19.28
N TYR A 409 -10.23 1.52 -19.09
CA TYR A 409 -10.69 0.64 -18.04
C TYR A 409 -11.49 -0.53 -18.62
N THR A 410 -11.31 -1.71 -18.05
CA THR A 410 -11.97 -2.96 -18.45
C THR A 410 -12.61 -3.62 -17.23
N ALA A 411 -13.29 -4.76 -17.41
CA ALA A 411 -13.85 -5.54 -16.31
C ALA A 411 -12.81 -5.98 -15.26
N ASP A 412 -11.53 -6.09 -15.63
CA ASP A 412 -10.46 -6.40 -14.68
C ASP A 412 -10.25 -5.29 -13.62
N TRP A 413 -10.68 -4.06 -13.89
CA TRP A 413 -10.70 -2.99 -12.90
C TRP A 413 -11.59 -3.33 -11.70
N GLY A 414 -12.72 -3.97 -11.98
CA GLY A 414 -13.76 -4.33 -11.01
C GLY A 414 -15.13 -4.23 -11.64
N SER A 415 -16.19 -4.48 -10.87
CA SER A 415 -17.57 -4.46 -11.34
C SER A 415 -18.07 -3.12 -11.88
N GLY A 416 -17.31 -2.04 -11.66
CA GLY A 416 -17.65 -0.71 -12.16
C GLY A 416 -16.53 0.30 -11.98
N TYR A 417 -16.61 1.36 -12.76
CA TYR A 417 -15.71 2.50 -12.70
C TYR A 417 -16.41 3.70 -12.08
N GLN A 418 -15.76 4.35 -11.13
CA GLN A 418 -16.16 5.65 -10.59
C GLN A 418 -15.06 6.67 -10.88
N ALA A 419 -15.44 7.91 -11.20
CA ALA A 419 -14.50 8.98 -11.54
C ALA A 419 -13.36 9.12 -10.51
N LEU A 420 -12.13 9.14 -10.98
CA LEU A 420 -10.92 9.31 -10.17
C LEU A 420 -10.47 10.78 -10.07
N SER A 421 -11.01 11.66 -10.93
CA SER A 421 -10.77 13.11 -10.89
C SER A 421 -12.04 13.89 -11.20
N GLY A 422 -12.09 15.18 -10.82
CA GLY A 422 -13.32 15.99 -10.87
C GLY A 422 -13.84 16.28 -12.26
N ASN A 423 -12.95 16.31 -13.27
CA ASN A 423 -13.29 16.73 -14.64
C ASN A 423 -13.00 15.60 -15.63
N GLU A 424 -13.83 14.58 -15.62
CA GLU A 424 -13.74 13.44 -16.54
C GLU A 424 -14.92 13.43 -17.50
N SER A 425 -14.67 12.97 -18.71
CA SER A 425 -15.67 12.58 -19.69
C SER A 425 -15.27 11.23 -20.27
N GLY A 426 -16.21 10.44 -20.78
CA GLY A 426 -15.87 9.09 -21.22
C GLY A 426 -16.71 8.60 -22.39
N VAL A 427 -16.29 7.47 -22.94
CA VAL A 427 -17.07 6.66 -23.88
C VAL A 427 -17.02 5.20 -23.44
N LEU A 428 -18.18 4.55 -23.47
CA LEU A 428 -18.28 3.11 -23.28
C LEU A 428 -18.24 2.41 -24.63
N ILE A 429 -17.34 1.45 -24.78
CA ILE A 429 -17.07 0.71 -26.03
C ILE A 429 -17.36 -0.76 -25.75
N ARG A 430 -18.04 -1.43 -26.69
CA ARG A 430 -18.24 -2.89 -26.67
C ARG A 430 -18.04 -3.45 -28.08
N GLY A 431 -17.27 -4.52 -28.20
CA GLY A 431 -16.94 -5.11 -29.49
C GLY A 431 -16.30 -4.12 -30.48
N GLY A 432 -15.54 -3.13 -29.97
CA GLY A 432 -14.92 -2.08 -30.78
C GLY A 432 -15.88 -0.97 -31.22
N VAL A 433 -17.14 -0.96 -30.80
CA VAL A 433 -18.13 0.07 -31.16
C VAL A 433 -18.45 0.94 -29.94
N VAL A 434 -18.44 2.25 -30.13
CA VAL A 434 -18.86 3.22 -29.10
C VAL A 434 -20.37 3.13 -28.91
N LEU A 435 -20.79 2.70 -27.71
CA LEU A 435 -22.20 2.54 -27.36
C LEU A 435 -22.79 3.83 -26.78
N GLN A 436 -22.00 4.54 -25.97
CA GLN A 436 -22.49 5.68 -25.21
C GLN A 436 -21.39 6.67 -24.91
N ARG A 437 -21.73 7.95 -24.95
CA ARG A 437 -20.89 9.05 -24.41
C ARG A 437 -21.31 9.33 -22.97
N LEU A 438 -20.35 9.55 -22.10
CA LEU A 438 -20.54 9.72 -20.67
C LEU A 438 -20.00 11.07 -20.22
N ASN A 439 -20.79 11.80 -19.47
CA ASN A 439 -20.37 13.05 -18.84
C ASN A 439 -19.84 12.81 -17.40
N GLY A 440 -19.24 13.84 -16.81
CA GLY A 440 -18.66 13.73 -15.47
C GLY A 440 -19.63 13.29 -14.38
N ALA A 441 -20.90 13.75 -14.43
CA ALA A 441 -21.91 13.36 -13.45
C ALA A 441 -22.27 11.86 -13.53
N GLN A 442 -22.30 11.29 -14.74
CA GLN A 442 -22.53 9.86 -14.94
C GLN A 442 -21.33 9.06 -14.41
N LEU A 443 -20.09 9.47 -14.72
CA LEU A 443 -18.88 8.82 -14.25
C LEU A 443 -18.74 8.89 -12.71
N GLN A 444 -19.17 10.00 -12.09
CA GLN A 444 -19.19 10.13 -10.61
C GLN A 444 -20.18 9.18 -9.94
N ARG A 445 -21.33 8.94 -10.56
CA ARG A 445 -22.31 7.96 -10.05
C ARG A 445 -21.84 6.52 -10.16
N GLY A 446 -20.90 6.26 -11.05
CA GLY A 446 -20.37 4.93 -11.34
C GLY A 446 -20.97 4.32 -12.60
N ILE A 447 -20.12 3.67 -13.39
CA ILE A 447 -20.47 2.97 -14.63
C ILE A 447 -20.13 1.49 -14.45
N PRO A 448 -21.10 0.58 -14.53
CA PRO A 448 -20.80 -0.85 -14.50
C PRO A 448 -19.96 -1.26 -15.71
N LEU A 449 -19.04 -2.19 -15.51
CA LEU A 449 -18.16 -2.73 -16.55
C LEU A 449 -18.40 -4.23 -16.69
N GLY A 450 -18.97 -4.64 -17.82
CA GLY A 450 -19.09 -6.04 -18.20
C GLY A 450 -17.82 -6.58 -18.87
N ASN A 451 -17.74 -7.90 -19.05
CA ASN A 451 -16.54 -8.57 -19.58
C ASN A 451 -16.09 -8.09 -20.97
N GLU A 452 -17.03 -7.62 -21.81
CA GLU A 452 -16.73 -7.11 -23.15
C GLU A 452 -16.61 -5.59 -23.19
N ASP A 453 -16.79 -4.92 -22.04
CA ASP A 453 -16.79 -3.47 -21.97
C ASP A 453 -15.37 -2.93 -21.89
N THR A 454 -15.17 -1.85 -22.61
CA THR A 454 -14.00 -0.97 -22.50
C THR A 454 -14.51 0.45 -22.27
N LEU A 455 -14.18 1.03 -21.12
CA LEU A 455 -14.43 2.42 -20.83
C LEU A 455 -13.17 3.24 -21.13
N VAL A 456 -13.28 4.25 -21.97
CA VAL A 456 -12.19 5.22 -22.19
C VAL A 456 -12.58 6.55 -21.57
N VAL A 457 -11.74 7.02 -20.68
CA VAL A 457 -11.96 8.25 -19.89
C VAL A 457 -10.92 9.30 -20.26
N GLY A 458 -11.38 10.47 -20.61
CA GLY A 458 -10.54 11.64 -20.85
C GLY A 458 -10.42 12.50 -19.60
N ARG A 459 -9.19 13.01 -19.34
CA ARG A 459 -8.82 13.77 -18.14
C ARG A 459 -8.06 15.03 -18.45
N SER A 460 -8.13 16.01 -17.53
CA SER A 460 -7.42 17.30 -17.67
C SER A 460 -7.72 18.03 -18.98
N GLY A 461 -9.02 18.12 -19.33
CA GLY A 461 -9.50 18.80 -20.52
C GLY A 461 -9.43 17.98 -21.82
N VAL A 462 -8.93 16.74 -21.77
CA VAL A 462 -9.01 15.81 -22.90
C VAL A 462 -10.39 15.18 -22.94
N ILE A 463 -11.07 15.27 -24.07
CA ILE A 463 -12.40 14.71 -24.29
C ILE A 463 -12.29 13.62 -25.35
N PRO A 464 -12.81 12.39 -25.13
CA PRO A 464 -12.87 11.38 -26.16
C PRO A 464 -13.62 11.91 -27.40
N PRO A 465 -12.99 11.87 -28.59
CA PRO A 465 -13.54 12.59 -29.76
C PRO A 465 -14.65 11.82 -30.49
N TRP A 466 -14.84 10.56 -30.17
CA TRP A 466 -15.75 9.66 -30.91
C TRP A 466 -17.21 9.87 -30.54
N SER A 467 -18.06 9.76 -31.53
CA SER A 467 -19.53 9.71 -31.38
C SER A 467 -20.00 8.26 -31.14
N GLU A 468 -21.24 8.10 -30.72
CA GLU A 468 -21.91 6.81 -30.71
C GLU A 468 -21.87 6.17 -32.09
N THR A 469 -21.76 4.86 -32.14
CA THR A 469 -21.57 4.02 -33.33
C THR A 469 -20.18 4.07 -34.01
N SER A 470 -19.27 4.98 -33.60
CA SER A 470 -17.88 4.97 -34.09
C SER A 470 -17.21 3.62 -33.82
N ARG A 471 -16.45 3.12 -34.80
CA ARG A 471 -15.70 1.87 -34.69
C ARG A 471 -14.23 2.18 -34.36
N LEU A 472 -13.71 1.45 -33.39
CA LEU A 472 -12.37 1.64 -32.85
C LEU A 472 -11.64 0.30 -32.77
N THR A 473 -10.38 0.30 -33.16
CA THR A 473 -9.49 -0.86 -33.02
C THR A 473 -8.40 -0.53 -32.02
N LEU A 474 -8.19 -1.43 -31.04
CA LEU A 474 -7.12 -1.30 -30.06
C LEU A 474 -5.82 -1.88 -30.63
N SER A 475 -4.76 -1.07 -30.60
CA SER A 475 -3.37 -1.55 -30.80
C SER A 475 -2.65 -1.48 -29.46
N SER A 476 -1.95 -2.55 -29.08
CA SER A 476 -1.25 -2.64 -27.78
C SER A 476 0.10 -3.34 -27.97
N GLN A 477 1.18 -2.69 -27.55
CA GLN A 477 2.53 -3.21 -27.66
C GLN A 477 3.34 -2.89 -26.39
N SER A 478 4.07 -3.87 -25.87
CA SER A 478 5.03 -3.66 -24.80
C SER A 478 6.39 -3.19 -25.34
N SER A 479 7.03 -2.27 -24.60
CA SER A 479 8.34 -1.70 -24.98
C SER A 479 9.51 -2.68 -24.72
N ASP A 480 9.29 -3.75 -23.95
CA ASP A 480 10.31 -4.69 -23.52
C ASP A 480 9.76 -6.12 -23.58
N PRO A 481 10.58 -7.14 -23.89
CA PRO A 481 10.19 -8.55 -23.90
C PRO A 481 9.59 -9.07 -22.58
N VAL A 482 9.89 -8.43 -21.44
CA VAL A 482 9.24 -8.70 -20.15
C VAL A 482 7.72 -8.64 -20.27
N GLY A 483 7.19 -7.68 -21.04
CA GLY A 483 5.75 -7.53 -21.24
C GLY A 483 5.10 -8.63 -22.10
N GLN A 484 5.88 -9.46 -22.79
CA GLN A 484 5.37 -10.60 -23.57
C GLN A 484 5.17 -11.86 -22.74
N GLN A 485 5.67 -11.88 -21.49
CA GLN A 485 5.52 -13.01 -20.59
C GLN A 485 4.06 -13.24 -20.18
N ALA A 486 3.72 -14.47 -19.78
CA ALA A 486 2.37 -14.81 -19.32
C ALA A 486 2.02 -14.10 -18.01
N TYR A 487 2.99 -13.94 -17.13
CA TYR A 487 2.86 -13.20 -15.89
C TYR A 487 3.84 -12.03 -15.87
N VAL A 488 3.37 -10.88 -15.40
CA VAL A 488 4.21 -9.68 -15.23
C VAL A 488 3.82 -8.99 -13.94
N MET A 489 4.81 -8.56 -13.18
CA MET A 489 4.65 -7.65 -12.03
C MET A 489 5.54 -6.43 -12.18
N GLY A 490 4.95 -5.26 -12.10
CA GLY A 490 5.66 -3.99 -12.01
C GLY A 490 6.13 -3.73 -10.59
N GLY A 491 7.30 -3.15 -10.48
CA GLY A 491 7.91 -2.72 -9.22
C GLY A 491 8.74 -1.46 -9.45
N GLY A 492 9.97 -1.50 -9.00
CA GLY A 492 10.98 -0.48 -9.25
C GLY A 492 11.57 0.13 -7.97
N PRO A 493 12.71 0.76 -8.08
CA PRO A 493 13.60 0.73 -9.26
C PRO A 493 14.17 -0.66 -9.55
N LEU A 494 14.56 -0.88 -10.82
CA LEU A 494 15.38 -2.03 -11.19
C LEU A 494 16.75 -1.88 -10.52
N LEU A 495 17.17 -2.89 -9.75
CA LEU A 495 18.36 -2.83 -8.92
C LEU A 495 19.58 -3.46 -9.59
N LEU A 496 19.42 -4.69 -10.10
CA LEU A 496 20.49 -5.45 -10.76
C LEU A 496 20.03 -5.94 -12.12
N GLN A 497 20.96 -5.93 -13.08
CA GLN A 497 20.82 -6.54 -14.39
C GLN A 497 22.16 -7.12 -14.84
N ALA A 498 22.19 -8.37 -15.25
CA ALA A 498 23.40 -9.10 -15.63
C ALA A 498 24.55 -9.01 -14.58
N GLY A 499 24.21 -9.02 -13.28
CA GLY A 499 25.15 -8.91 -12.18
C GLY A 499 25.68 -7.48 -11.90
N ARG A 500 25.19 -6.48 -12.63
CA ARG A 500 25.58 -5.08 -12.46
C ARG A 500 24.47 -4.28 -11.77
N VAL A 501 24.86 -3.32 -10.94
CA VAL A 501 23.93 -2.35 -10.36
C VAL A 501 23.48 -1.39 -11.47
N VAL A 502 22.16 -1.36 -11.74
CA VAL A 502 21.53 -0.52 -12.77
C VAL A 502 20.52 0.46 -12.16
N LEU A 503 20.58 0.65 -10.85
CA LEU A 503 19.69 1.53 -10.09
C LEU A 503 19.68 2.95 -10.67
N ASN A 504 18.54 3.36 -11.21
CA ASN A 504 18.27 4.72 -11.66
C ASN A 504 16.81 5.08 -11.32
N GLY A 505 16.56 5.32 -10.03
CA GLY A 505 15.22 5.60 -9.55
C GLY A 505 14.62 6.88 -10.14
N THR A 506 15.44 7.89 -10.42
CA THR A 506 14.98 9.15 -11.04
C THR A 506 14.40 8.92 -12.43
N ALA A 507 15.03 8.09 -13.26
CA ALA A 507 14.51 7.74 -14.58
C ALA A 507 13.20 6.92 -14.51
N GLU A 508 12.95 6.26 -13.39
CA GLU A 508 11.72 5.51 -13.12
C GLU A 508 10.68 6.32 -12.31
N GLY A 509 10.89 7.65 -12.19
CA GLY A 509 9.94 8.56 -11.52
C GLY A 509 9.88 8.43 -10.00
N PHE A 510 10.96 7.92 -9.36
CA PHE A 510 11.06 7.89 -7.91
C PHE A 510 11.79 9.14 -7.39
N SER A 511 11.29 9.70 -6.29
CA SER A 511 11.90 10.87 -5.65
C SER A 511 13.30 10.54 -5.08
N SER A 512 14.17 11.55 -4.94
CA SER A 512 15.45 11.39 -4.27
C SER A 512 15.28 10.99 -2.79
N ALA A 513 14.23 11.47 -2.14
CA ALA A 513 13.87 11.09 -0.78
C ALA A 513 13.60 9.59 -0.69
N PHE A 514 12.78 9.02 -1.58
CA PHE A 514 12.50 7.58 -1.64
C PHE A 514 13.78 6.75 -1.88
N GLN A 515 14.66 7.23 -2.76
CA GLN A 515 15.90 6.51 -3.09
C GLN A 515 16.89 6.47 -1.92
N GLY A 516 17.02 7.58 -1.15
CA GLY A 516 17.90 7.70 -0.01
C GLY A 516 17.33 7.19 1.32
N GLN A 517 16.03 6.89 1.35
CA GLN A 517 15.35 6.46 2.57
C GLN A 517 15.76 5.04 2.98
N GLY A 518 16.13 4.87 4.26
CA GLY A 518 16.24 3.56 4.88
C GLY A 518 14.86 3.00 5.26
N ALA A 519 14.45 1.90 4.63
CA ALA A 519 13.16 1.26 4.89
C ALA A 519 13.26 -0.27 4.70
N PRO A 520 12.37 -1.06 5.32
CA PRO A 520 12.22 -2.46 4.94
C PRO A 520 11.98 -2.59 3.43
N ARG A 521 12.62 -3.58 2.80
CA ARG A 521 12.56 -3.79 1.36
C ARG A 521 12.07 -5.19 1.04
N THR A 522 11.30 -5.29 -0.04
CA THR A 522 10.91 -6.55 -0.66
C THR A 522 11.50 -6.60 -2.06
N VAL A 523 12.07 -7.74 -2.41
CA VAL A 523 12.80 -7.92 -3.67
C VAL A 523 12.43 -9.27 -4.28
N ILE A 524 12.24 -9.29 -5.61
CA ILE A 524 12.35 -10.50 -6.41
C ILE A 524 13.62 -10.44 -7.25
N GLY A 525 14.36 -11.55 -7.33
CA GLY A 525 15.58 -11.62 -8.10
C GLY A 525 15.90 -13.03 -8.61
N SER A 526 17.03 -13.15 -9.32
CA SER A 526 17.55 -14.41 -9.81
C SER A 526 19.08 -14.40 -9.82
N ASP A 527 19.69 -15.55 -9.53
CA ASP A 527 21.12 -15.79 -9.70
C ASP A 527 21.45 -16.40 -11.09
N GLY A 528 20.44 -16.58 -11.95
CA GLY A 528 20.52 -17.22 -13.26
C GLY A 528 20.11 -18.70 -13.26
N ARG A 529 19.85 -19.28 -12.09
CA ARG A 529 19.36 -20.66 -11.92
C ARG A 529 18.13 -20.74 -11.02
N GLN A 530 18.15 -19.99 -9.94
CA GLN A 530 17.09 -19.97 -8.94
C GLN A 530 16.35 -18.63 -8.98
N ILE A 531 15.09 -18.64 -8.59
CA ILE A 531 14.31 -17.47 -8.24
C ILE A 531 14.48 -17.21 -6.75
N TRP A 532 14.68 -15.95 -6.40
CA TRP A 532 14.86 -15.46 -5.03
C TRP A 532 13.73 -14.50 -4.67
N LEU A 533 13.02 -14.79 -3.60
CA LEU A 533 12.07 -13.89 -2.95
C LEU A 533 12.71 -13.43 -1.64
N LEU A 534 12.94 -12.13 -1.47
CA LEU A 534 13.71 -11.61 -0.34
C LEU A 534 12.95 -10.49 0.38
N THR A 535 13.18 -10.44 1.69
CA THR A 535 12.87 -9.25 2.51
C THR A 535 14.13 -8.82 3.26
N LEU A 536 14.39 -7.51 3.28
CA LEU A 536 15.52 -6.90 3.97
C LEU A 536 15.00 -5.84 4.92
N GLN A 537 15.33 -5.95 6.20
CA GLN A 537 14.95 -4.98 7.22
C GLN A 537 16.05 -4.85 8.27
N GLY A 538 16.12 -3.71 8.96
CA GLY A 538 16.95 -3.57 10.14
C GLY A 538 16.47 -4.48 11.27
N VAL A 539 17.34 -4.84 12.17
CA VAL A 539 16.97 -5.60 13.38
C VAL A 539 15.94 -4.84 14.23
N ASP A 540 15.90 -3.51 14.08
CA ASP A 540 14.99 -2.55 14.70
C ASP A 540 13.77 -2.16 13.82
N HIS A 541 13.47 -2.93 12.76
CA HIS A 541 12.46 -2.64 11.75
C HIS A 541 12.73 -1.41 10.86
N ALA A 542 13.85 -0.72 10.99
CA ALA A 542 14.39 0.16 9.96
C ALA A 542 14.82 -0.68 8.75
N GLY A 543 15.56 -0.13 7.80
CA GLY A 543 16.00 -0.93 6.65
C GLY A 543 17.08 -0.24 5.83
N PRO A 544 17.54 -0.90 4.76
CA PRO A 544 18.55 -0.36 3.86
C PRO A 544 17.94 0.67 2.91
N THR A 545 18.80 1.58 2.43
CA THR A 545 18.51 2.39 1.23
C THR A 545 18.47 1.49 0.00
N LEU A 546 17.99 2.00 -1.14
CA LEU A 546 17.98 1.22 -2.40
C LEU A 546 19.40 0.89 -2.87
N GLY A 547 20.37 1.81 -2.69
CA GLY A 547 21.77 1.57 -3.03
C GLY A 547 22.39 0.47 -2.16
N GLU A 548 22.18 0.51 -0.85
CA GLU A 548 22.62 -0.55 0.07
C GLU A 548 21.93 -1.89 -0.25
N THR A 549 20.65 -1.88 -0.61
CA THR A 549 19.93 -3.07 -1.05
C THR A 549 20.59 -3.69 -2.27
N ALA A 550 20.85 -2.90 -3.32
CA ALA A 550 21.51 -3.40 -4.54
C ALA A 550 22.91 -3.98 -4.25
N ALA A 551 23.70 -3.35 -3.35
CA ALA A 551 25.00 -3.83 -2.95
C ALA A 551 24.92 -5.19 -2.24
N VAL A 552 24.00 -5.35 -1.29
CA VAL A 552 23.75 -6.61 -0.56
C VAL A 552 23.33 -7.72 -1.53
N LEU A 553 22.38 -7.45 -2.43
CA LEU A 553 21.90 -8.45 -3.39
C LEU A 553 23.02 -8.94 -4.32
N ARG A 554 23.88 -8.04 -4.78
CA ARG A 554 25.05 -8.39 -5.56
C ARG A 554 26.04 -9.26 -4.76
N GLN A 555 26.28 -8.93 -3.48
CA GLN A 555 27.12 -9.72 -2.57
C GLN A 555 26.55 -11.13 -2.35
N LEU A 556 25.21 -11.28 -2.32
CA LEU A 556 24.52 -12.57 -2.23
C LEU A 556 24.59 -13.37 -3.53
N GLY A 557 25.14 -12.83 -4.62
CA GLY A 557 25.32 -13.51 -5.90
C GLY A 557 24.15 -13.36 -6.87
N LEU A 558 23.18 -12.47 -6.61
CA LEU A 558 22.11 -12.23 -7.56
C LEU A 558 22.63 -11.53 -8.81
N ARG A 559 22.11 -11.95 -9.95
CA ARG A 559 22.39 -11.36 -11.27
C ARG A 559 21.31 -10.39 -11.69
N GLU A 560 20.06 -10.68 -11.33
CA GLU A 560 18.88 -9.88 -11.63
C GLU A 560 18.16 -9.56 -10.33
N ALA A 561 17.67 -8.32 -10.17
CA ALA A 561 16.88 -7.95 -9.00
C ALA A 561 15.98 -6.74 -9.26
N LEU A 562 14.74 -6.83 -8.81
CA LEU A 562 13.74 -5.78 -8.85
C LEU A 562 13.26 -5.47 -7.43
N ASN A 563 13.28 -4.20 -7.04
CA ASN A 563 12.63 -3.74 -5.81
C ASN A 563 11.09 -3.76 -6.01
N LEU A 564 10.39 -4.24 -5.03
CA LEU A 564 8.93 -4.21 -4.93
C LEU A 564 8.49 -3.17 -3.88
N ASP A 565 7.21 -3.11 -3.56
CA ASP A 565 6.72 -2.22 -2.50
C ASP A 565 7.38 -2.59 -1.16
N GLY A 566 7.75 -1.58 -0.40
CA GLY A 566 8.54 -1.70 0.81
C GLY A 566 7.85 -1.13 2.05
N GLY A 567 8.66 -0.75 3.03
CA GLY A 567 8.17 -0.16 4.27
C GLY A 567 7.26 -1.12 5.04
N SER A 568 6.11 -0.64 5.43
CA SER A 568 5.09 -1.43 6.13
C SER A 568 4.51 -2.57 5.29
N SER A 569 4.48 -2.43 3.95
CA SER A 569 4.02 -3.49 3.03
C SER A 569 4.92 -4.71 3.02
N THR A 570 6.22 -4.56 3.37
CA THR A 570 7.18 -5.68 3.37
C THR A 570 6.65 -6.85 4.19
N GLY A 571 6.50 -8.00 3.56
CA GLY A 571 5.99 -9.20 4.19
C GLY A 571 6.50 -10.48 3.55
N LEU A 572 6.69 -11.50 4.39
CA LEU A 572 6.96 -12.87 3.97
C LEU A 572 6.01 -13.81 4.70
N PHE A 573 5.25 -14.57 3.95
CA PHE A 573 4.38 -15.64 4.42
C PHE A 573 5.02 -16.98 4.08
N VAL A 574 5.07 -17.92 5.02
CA VAL A 574 5.60 -19.28 4.84
C VAL A 574 4.69 -20.25 5.57
N GLY A 575 4.25 -21.28 4.87
CA GLY A 575 3.31 -22.25 5.40
C GLY A 575 1.96 -21.58 5.73
N ASN A 576 1.64 -21.44 6.98
CA ASN A 576 0.39 -20.79 7.44
C ASN A 576 0.65 -19.49 8.23
N THR A 577 1.87 -18.96 8.18
CA THR A 577 2.27 -17.85 9.05
C THR A 577 2.99 -16.76 8.28
N GLN A 578 2.63 -15.50 8.53
CA GLN A 578 3.42 -14.37 8.08
C GLN A 578 4.63 -14.19 9.02
N THR A 579 5.81 -14.61 8.54
CA THR A 579 7.07 -14.67 9.30
C THR A 579 7.84 -13.35 9.31
N VAL A 580 7.60 -12.49 8.31
CA VAL A 580 8.15 -11.13 8.24
C VAL A 580 7.02 -10.13 8.14
N ARG A 581 7.13 -9.07 8.94
CA ARG A 581 6.21 -7.93 8.96
C ARG A 581 7.04 -6.66 8.89
N GLY A 582 6.87 -5.89 7.84
CA GLY A 582 7.54 -4.61 7.69
C GLY A 582 7.14 -3.68 8.82
N ARG A 583 8.09 -2.94 9.39
CA ARG A 583 7.86 -2.03 10.52
C ARG A 583 7.16 -2.67 11.74
N GLY A 584 7.23 -4.01 11.87
CA GLY A 584 6.69 -4.76 13.02
C GLY A 584 5.19 -5.08 12.95
N VAL A 585 4.48 -4.64 11.91
CA VAL A 585 3.03 -4.86 11.75
C VAL A 585 2.70 -5.49 10.41
N ALA A 586 1.59 -6.25 10.33
CA ALA A 586 1.06 -6.76 9.07
C ALA A 586 0.20 -5.67 8.42
N ALA A 587 0.71 -5.11 7.32
CA ALA A 587 -0.01 -4.10 6.54
C ALA A 587 -0.97 -4.73 5.54
N SER A 588 -1.99 -3.97 5.13
CA SER A 588 -2.79 -4.29 3.97
C SER A 588 -2.03 -3.92 2.69
N ILE A 589 -2.05 -4.81 1.71
CA ILE A 589 -1.37 -4.70 0.42
C ILE A 589 -2.36 -4.88 -0.73
N HIS A 590 -1.95 -4.49 -1.93
CA HIS A 590 -2.80 -4.60 -3.12
C HIS A 590 -2.64 -5.94 -3.84
N ASN A 591 -1.43 -6.43 -3.95
CA ASN A 591 -1.06 -7.63 -4.70
C ASN A 591 0.18 -8.28 -4.08
N GLY A 592 0.50 -9.51 -4.50
CA GLY A 592 1.65 -10.27 -4.04
C GLY A 592 2.18 -11.25 -5.07
N LEU A 593 3.24 -11.93 -4.70
CA LEU A 593 3.79 -13.07 -5.41
C LEU A 593 3.73 -14.30 -4.50
N GLY A 594 3.27 -15.43 -5.02
CA GLY A 594 3.15 -16.67 -4.26
C GLY A 594 3.66 -17.90 -4.98
N LEU A 595 4.16 -18.87 -4.22
CA LEU A 595 4.50 -20.20 -4.69
C LEU A 595 3.33 -21.13 -4.41
N VAL A 596 2.69 -21.59 -5.47
CA VAL A 596 1.47 -22.40 -5.45
C VAL A 596 1.76 -23.79 -6.02
N PRO A 597 1.26 -24.89 -5.45
CA PRO A 597 1.40 -26.22 -6.01
C PRO A 597 0.89 -26.30 -7.46
N ARG A 598 1.65 -26.92 -8.37
CA ARG A 598 1.20 -27.13 -9.76
C ARG A 598 -0.01 -28.05 -9.79
N SER A 599 -1.10 -27.59 -10.34
CA SER A 599 -2.28 -28.40 -10.62
C SER A 599 -1.93 -29.41 -11.73
N GLY A 600 -1.83 -30.70 -11.41
CA GLY A 600 -1.62 -31.74 -12.44
C GLY A 600 -0.56 -32.81 -12.16
N ARG A 601 0.36 -32.61 -11.19
CA ARG A 601 1.28 -33.70 -10.78
C ARG A 601 0.78 -34.56 -9.61
N ALA A 602 -0.33 -34.20 -8.97
CA ALA A 602 -0.90 -34.99 -7.89
C ALA A 602 -1.74 -36.21 -8.36
N GLN A 603 -1.98 -36.39 -9.66
CA GLN A 603 -2.76 -37.50 -10.21
C GLN A 603 -1.92 -38.62 -10.83
N GLY A 604 -0.57 -38.47 -10.92
CA GLY A 604 0.32 -39.45 -11.54
C GLY A 604 0.69 -40.67 -10.68
N ASP A 605 0.52 -40.63 -9.37
CA ASP A 605 0.95 -41.70 -8.44
C ASP A 605 -0.18 -42.69 -8.04
N ARG A 606 -1.30 -42.69 -8.73
CA ARG A 606 -2.40 -43.65 -8.47
C ARG A 606 -2.52 -44.79 -9.49
N ALA A 607 -1.59 -44.93 -10.44
CA ALA A 607 -1.56 -46.06 -11.38
C ALA A 607 -0.20 -46.76 -11.32
N GLY A 608 -0.02 -47.65 -10.36
CA GLY A 608 1.19 -48.46 -10.23
C GLY A 608 1.35 -49.09 -8.86
N GLY A 609 0.44 -49.98 -8.50
CA GLY A 609 0.55 -50.80 -7.30
C GLY A 609 -0.51 -51.86 -7.28
#